data_5d36ab993da8fae7b5e813cd891dd448
#
_entry.id   5d36ab993da8fae7b5e813cd891dd448
#
_cell.length_a   1.000
_cell.length_b   1.000
_cell.length_c   1.000
_cell.angle_alpha   90.00
_cell.angle_beta   90.00
_cell.angle_gamma   90.00
#
_symmetry.space_group_name_H-M   'P 1'
#
loop_
_entity.id
_entity.type
_entity.pdbx_description
1 polymer ?
#
loop_
_entity_poly.entity_id
_entity_poly.type
_entity_poly.pdbx_seq_one_letter_code
_entity_poly.pdbx_strand_id
1 'polypeptide(L)'
;TNNSTSNSTSNVTTANSNSNTNTNNSTNTNNNNSTSTQTVRQEVESPPASAIAPSIMAYSQDLCTVGRSGAFQGQLFGFSTGSTVKDENCERLKLSKYLYDTGMKVASVAILCQDERVFGAMRMAGTPCPYMGKIGEEATVAWTTNVTERPTYKADLKAFVRTCTKTRNGKGIKKSSRTCKKEFHSKNG
;
A
#
# COMPACT_ATOMS: atom_id res chain seq x y z
N THR A 1 -2.41 -30.20 19.72
CA THR A 1 -1.60 -30.54 20.94
C THR A 1 -0.31 -31.23 20.51
N ASN A 2 0.71 -30.45 20.16
CA ASN A 2 2.06 -30.98 19.95
C ASN A 2 2.83 -30.89 21.27
N ASN A 3 2.98 -32.02 21.90
CA ASN A 3 3.77 -32.18 23.11
C ASN A 3 5.21 -32.53 22.68
N SER A 4 6.04 -31.50 22.48
CA SER A 4 7.48 -31.68 22.27
C SER A 4 8.20 -31.61 23.60
N THR A 5 8.50 -32.76 24.18
CA THR A 5 9.32 -32.89 25.38
C THR A 5 10.79 -32.86 24.97
N SER A 6 11.41 -31.70 25.04
CA SER A 6 12.87 -31.56 24.88
C SER A 6 13.54 -31.76 26.25
N ASN A 7 14.18 -32.92 26.45
CA ASN A 7 15.03 -33.17 27.58
C ASN A 7 16.43 -32.63 27.29
N SER A 8 16.74 -31.46 27.80
CA SER A 8 18.09 -30.86 27.69
C SER A 8 18.81 -31.03 29.03
N THR A 9 19.72 -31.99 29.10
CA THR A 9 20.57 -32.22 30.28
C THR A 9 21.82 -31.35 30.13
N SER A 10 21.84 -30.21 30.81
CA SER A 10 23.04 -29.36 30.87
C SER A 10 23.84 -29.73 32.13
N ASN A 11 24.95 -30.38 31.93
CA ASN A 11 25.97 -30.55 32.97
C ASN A 11 26.78 -29.26 33.15
N VAL A 12 26.44 -28.45 34.15
CA VAL A 12 27.27 -27.29 34.52
C VAL A 12 28.25 -27.73 35.60
N THR A 13 29.49 -27.93 35.23
CA THR A 13 30.61 -28.11 36.14
C THR A 13 31.13 -26.76 36.59
N THR A 14 30.70 -26.27 37.76
CA THR A 14 31.25 -25.05 38.34
C THR A 14 32.49 -25.43 39.14
N ALA A 15 33.67 -25.16 38.58
CA ALA A 15 34.92 -25.24 39.37
C ALA A 15 35.08 -23.96 40.18
N ASN A 16 34.81 -24.06 41.47
CA ASN A 16 35.02 -22.97 42.41
C ASN A 16 36.44 -23.17 43.04
N SER A 17 37.43 -22.48 42.51
CA SER A 17 38.77 -22.43 43.09
C SER A 17 38.84 -21.35 44.17
N ASN A 18 38.61 -21.75 45.40
CA ASN A 18 38.83 -20.90 46.57
C ASN A 18 40.16 -21.33 47.20
N SER A 19 41.26 -20.59 46.89
CA SER A 19 42.57 -20.81 47.55
C SER A 19 42.58 -20.06 48.88
N ASN A 20 42.25 -20.77 49.95
CA ASN A 20 42.47 -20.31 51.31
C ASN A 20 43.58 -21.14 51.93
N THR A 21 44.80 -20.54 52.02
CA THR A 21 45.95 -21.11 52.67
C THR A 21 45.76 -20.96 54.18
N ASN A 22 45.22 -21.98 54.82
CA ASN A 22 45.20 -22.08 56.28
C ASN A 22 45.82 -23.44 56.68
N THR A 23 47.07 -23.37 57.22
CA THR A 23 47.82 -24.50 57.70
C THR A 23 47.25 -24.89 59.06
N ASN A 24 46.24 -25.74 59.09
CA ASN A 24 45.86 -26.48 60.31
C ASN A 24 45.57 -27.92 59.92
N ASN A 25 46.46 -28.80 60.38
CA ASN A 25 46.35 -30.24 60.28
C ASN A 25 45.19 -30.73 61.09
N SER A 26 44.02 -30.87 60.47
CA SER A 26 42.84 -31.51 61.08
C SER A 26 42.18 -32.32 60.01
N THR A 27 42.36 -33.62 60.04
CA THR A 27 41.65 -34.58 59.19
C THR A 27 40.18 -34.61 59.57
N ASN A 28 39.40 -33.80 58.88
CA ASN A 28 37.95 -33.86 58.95
C ASN A 28 37.42 -34.37 57.62
N THR A 29 37.10 -35.65 57.56
CA THR A 29 36.45 -36.29 56.42
C THR A 29 34.95 -35.92 56.46
N ASN A 30 34.61 -34.73 55.96
CA ASN A 30 33.23 -34.37 55.76
C ASN A 30 32.80 -34.80 54.36
N ASN A 31 32.19 -35.95 54.26
CA ASN A 31 31.58 -36.48 53.04
C ASN A 31 30.19 -35.82 52.90
N ASN A 32 30.18 -34.54 52.45
CA ASN A 32 28.94 -33.87 52.12
C ASN A 32 28.58 -34.22 50.66
N ASN A 33 27.84 -35.33 50.53
CA ASN A 33 27.21 -35.66 49.26
C ASN A 33 25.90 -34.86 49.18
N SER A 34 25.98 -33.59 48.82
CA SER A 34 24.82 -32.74 48.61
C SER A 34 24.36 -32.88 47.16
N THR A 35 23.44 -33.79 46.94
CA THR A 35 22.77 -33.92 45.64
C THR A 35 21.65 -32.85 45.58
N SER A 36 21.97 -31.67 45.09
CA SER A 36 21.00 -30.64 44.83
C SER A 36 20.37 -30.89 43.47
N THR A 37 19.16 -31.45 43.48
CA THR A 37 18.36 -31.59 42.25
C THR A 37 17.57 -30.29 42.06
N GLN A 38 18.11 -29.36 41.27
CA GLN A 38 17.42 -28.14 40.92
C GLN A 38 16.53 -28.44 39.71
N THR A 39 15.24 -28.63 39.96
CA THR A 39 14.26 -28.76 38.87
C THR A 39 13.87 -27.36 38.43
N VAL A 40 14.52 -26.85 37.37
CA VAL A 40 14.12 -25.61 36.71
C VAL A 40 12.92 -25.93 35.83
N ARG A 41 11.72 -25.58 36.28
CA ARG A 41 10.55 -25.54 35.42
C ARG A 41 10.64 -24.24 34.61
N GLN A 42 11.11 -24.33 33.37
CA GLN A 42 11.04 -23.22 32.43
C GLN A 42 9.65 -23.26 31.80
N GLU A 43 8.76 -22.42 32.29
CA GLU A 43 7.47 -22.18 31.69
C GLU A 43 7.75 -21.28 30.46
N VAL A 44 7.93 -21.92 29.30
CA VAL A 44 8.07 -21.21 28.06
C VAL A 44 6.67 -20.76 27.60
N GLU A 45 6.30 -19.57 28.00
CA GLU A 45 5.13 -18.92 27.43
C GLU A 45 5.46 -18.69 25.94
N SER A 46 4.81 -19.46 25.07
CA SER A 46 4.99 -19.29 23.64
C SER A 46 4.54 -17.86 23.27
N PRO A 47 5.39 -17.05 22.63
CA PRO A 47 4.98 -15.74 22.22
C PRO A 47 3.71 -15.84 21.37
N PRO A 48 2.76 -14.92 21.51
CA PRO A 48 1.52 -14.95 20.75
C PRO A 48 1.86 -15.01 19.26
N ALA A 49 1.13 -15.84 18.51
CA ALA A 49 1.35 -16.03 17.09
C ALA A 49 1.45 -14.69 16.38
N SER A 50 2.64 -14.34 15.90
CA SER A 50 2.85 -13.09 15.16
C SER A 50 2.21 -13.20 13.79
N ALA A 51 1.21 -12.38 13.51
CA ALA A 51 0.65 -12.26 12.17
C ALA A 51 1.65 -11.46 11.29
N ILE A 52 2.46 -12.18 10.52
CA ILE A 52 3.37 -11.56 9.55
C ILE A 52 2.56 -11.31 8.27
N ALA A 53 2.55 -10.05 7.80
CA ALA A 53 1.96 -9.73 6.52
C ALA A 53 2.71 -10.48 5.41
N PRO A 54 2.01 -11.27 4.56
CA PRO A 54 2.69 -11.98 3.49
C PRO A 54 3.34 -10.98 2.53
N SER A 55 4.61 -11.17 2.23
CA SER A 55 5.29 -10.42 1.18
C SER A 55 4.79 -10.89 -0.17
N ILE A 56 3.92 -10.10 -0.80
CA ILE A 56 3.45 -10.38 -2.15
C ILE A 56 4.43 -9.73 -3.13
N MET A 57 5.32 -10.54 -3.69
CA MET A 57 6.18 -10.11 -4.77
C MET A 57 5.54 -10.45 -6.11
N ALA A 58 5.04 -9.44 -6.82
CA ALA A 58 4.66 -9.59 -8.22
C ALA A 58 5.93 -9.45 -9.07
N TYR A 59 6.58 -10.55 -9.39
CA TYR A 59 7.84 -10.57 -10.15
C TYR A 59 7.66 -10.36 -11.66
N SER A 60 6.45 -10.20 -12.15
CA SER A 60 6.23 -10.00 -13.57
C SER A 60 6.13 -8.50 -13.88
N GLN A 61 7.16 -7.97 -14.54
CA GLN A 61 7.14 -6.61 -15.09
C GLN A 61 6.00 -6.42 -16.10
N ASP A 62 5.43 -7.53 -16.59
CA ASP A 62 4.36 -7.50 -17.59
C ASP A 62 2.95 -7.46 -17.01
N LEU A 63 2.76 -7.81 -15.76
CA LEU A 63 1.42 -7.93 -15.18
C LEU A 63 0.80 -6.62 -14.67
N CYS A 64 1.59 -5.53 -14.55
CA CYS A 64 1.11 -4.25 -14.00
C CYS A 64 0.26 -4.42 -12.71
N THR A 65 0.70 -5.32 -11.83
CA THR A 65 0.02 -5.59 -10.56
C THR A 65 0.85 -5.13 -9.39
N VAL A 66 0.20 -4.54 -8.40
CA VAL A 66 0.80 -4.13 -7.13
C VAL A 66 0.26 -5.01 -6.03
N GLY A 67 1.16 -5.64 -5.25
CA GLY A 67 0.79 -6.40 -4.08
C GLY A 67 0.37 -5.48 -2.93
N ARG A 68 -0.76 -5.78 -2.31
CA ARG A 68 -1.20 -5.17 -1.05
C ARG A 68 -1.30 -6.25 0.00
N SER A 69 -0.59 -6.09 1.11
CA SER A 69 -0.67 -6.96 2.25
C SER A 69 -1.02 -6.18 3.50
N GLY A 70 -1.82 -6.78 4.36
CA GLY A 70 -2.15 -6.23 5.66
C GLY A 70 -2.13 -7.35 6.70
N ALA A 71 -1.63 -7.06 7.90
CA ALA A 71 -1.70 -7.95 9.03
C ALA A 71 -2.27 -7.20 10.23
N PHE A 72 -3.11 -7.89 10.98
CA PHE A 72 -3.63 -7.45 12.27
C PHE A 72 -3.27 -8.50 13.31
N GLN A 73 -2.71 -8.05 14.41
CA GLN A 73 -2.37 -8.91 15.54
C GLN A 73 -3.13 -8.45 16.77
N GLY A 74 -4.00 -9.33 17.26
CA GLY A 74 -4.69 -9.17 18.53
C GLY A 74 -4.06 -10.05 19.61
N GLN A 75 -4.49 -9.89 20.85
CA GLN A 75 -4.00 -10.65 21.98
C GLN A 75 -4.37 -12.14 21.90
N LEU A 76 -5.48 -12.49 21.24
CA LEU A 76 -6.00 -13.86 21.14
C LEU A 76 -5.86 -14.46 19.74
N PHE A 77 -5.76 -13.64 18.68
CA PHE A 77 -5.64 -14.12 17.32
C PHE A 77 -4.92 -13.11 16.41
N GLY A 78 -4.24 -13.64 15.41
CA GLY A 78 -3.62 -12.88 14.35
C GLY A 78 -4.30 -13.18 13.01
N PHE A 79 -4.53 -12.16 12.19
CA PHE A 79 -5.10 -12.26 10.86
C PHE A 79 -4.18 -11.58 9.86
N SER A 80 -3.85 -12.26 8.78
CA SER A 80 -3.09 -11.68 7.67
C SER A 80 -3.83 -11.87 6.36
N THR A 81 -3.85 -10.84 5.54
CA THR A 81 -4.47 -10.87 4.22
C THR A 81 -3.53 -10.28 3.19
N GLY A 82 -3.58 -10.82 1.98
CA GLY A 82 -2.86 -10.32 0.83
C GLY A 82 -3.75 -10.30 -0.39
N SER A 83 -3.66 -9.24 -1.17
CA SER A 83 -4.35 -9.11 -2.45
C SER A 83 -3.47 -8.42 -3.47
N THR A 84 -3.69 -8.71 -4.75
CA THR A 84 -3.06 -8.00 -5.86
C THR A 84 -4.06 -7.04 -6.48
N VAL A 85 -3.61 -5.83 -6.78
CA VAL A 85 -4.41 -4.80 -7.43
C VAL A 85 -3.73 -4.44 -8.75
N LYS A 86 -4.51 -4.31 -9.82
CA LYS A 86 -4.00 -3.83 -11.11
C LYS A 86 -3.62 -2.36 -11.01
N ASP A 87 -2.46 -2.02 -11.58
CA ASP A 87 -2.06 -0.63 -11.77
C ASP A 87 -2.50 -0.18 -13.17
N GLU A 88 -3.60 0.57 -13.22
CA GLU A 88 -4.17 1.11 -14.46
C GLU A 88 -3.19 2.03 -15.21
N ASN A 89 -2.31 2.73 -14.51
CA ASN A 89 -1.31 3.59 -15.14
C ASN A 89 -0.24 2.78 -15.85
N CYS A 90 0.25 1.72 -15.21
CA CYS A 90 1.20 0.81 -15.82
C CYS A 90 0.60 0.13 -17.07
N GLU A 91 -0.64 -0.35 -16.98
CA GLU A 91 -1.35 -0.98 -18.10
C GLU A 91 -1.52 0.00 -19.28
N ARG A 92 -1.92 1.25 -19.00
CA ARG A 92 -2.09 2.31 -20.00
C ARG A 92 -0.77 2.65 -20.69
N LEU A 93 0.33 2.78 -19.92
CA LEU A 93 1.64 3.05 -20.48
C LEU A 93 2.13 1.93 -21.41
N LYS A 94 1.96 0.68 -21.01
CA LYS A 94 2.33 -0.48 -21.84
C LYS A 94 1.50 -0.56 -23.11
N LEU A 95 0.18 -0.38 -22.99
CA LEU A 95 -0.71 -0.39 -24.13
C LEU A 95 -0.39 0.75 -25.10
N SER A 96 -0.09 1.94 -24.60
CA SER A 96 0.35 3.07 -25.40
C SER A 96 1.66 2.76 -26.15
N LYS A 97 2.63 2.16 -25.45
CA LYS A 97 3.89 1.75 -26.08
C LYS A 97 3.66 0.71 -27.18
N TYR A 98 2.84 -0.31 -26.91
CA TYR A 98 2.49 -1.33 -27.89
C TYR A 98 1.85 -0.75 -29.15
N LEU A 99 0.89 0.18 -28.99
CA LEU A 99 0.28 0.88 -30.13
C LEU A 99 1.28 1.73 -30.89
N TYR A 100 2.20 2.39 -30.20
CA TYR A 100 3.26 3.17 -30.84
C TYR A 100 4.18 2.28 -31.67
N ASP A 101 4.62 1.15 -31.12
CA ASP A 101 5.51 0.20 -31.78
C ASP A 101 4.84 -0.48 -33.00
N THR A 102 3.53 -0.65 -32.98
CA THR A 102 2.75 -1.14 -34.14
C THR A 102 2.43 -0.07 -35.18
N GLY A 103 2.91 1.17 -34.97
CA GLY A 103 2.75 2.29 -35.92
C GLY A 103 1.49 3.13 -35.70
N MET A 104 0.63 2.76 -34.75
CA MET A 104 -0.61 3.49 -34.44
C MET A 104 -0.35 4.68 -33.51
N LYS A 105 0.46 5.65 -33.94
CA LYS A 105 0.95 6.76 -33.10
C LYS A 105 -0.17 7.61 -32.52
N VAL A 106 -1.21 7.91 -33.28
CA VAL A 106 -2.34 8.72 -32.81
C VAL A 106 -3.13 7.99 -31.72
N ALA A 107 -3.36 6.68 -31.91
CA ALA A 107 -4.04 5.86 -30.93
C ALA A 107 -3.24 5.73 -29.62
N SER A 108 -1.91 5.65 -29.69
CA SER A 108 -1.05 5.60 -28.52
C SER A 108 -1.17 6.87 -27.66
N VAL A 109 -1.20 8.04 -28.31
CA VAL A 109 -1.43 9.32 -27.62
C VAL A 109 -2.86 9.39 -27.05
N ALA A 110 -3.85 8.93 -27.80
CA ALA A 110 -5.24 8.95 -27.37
C ALA A 110 -5.46 8.13 -26.07
N ILE A 111 -4.78 6.98 -25.93
CA ILE A 111 -4.81 6.19 -24.69
C ILE A 111 -4.19 6.92 -23.52
N LEU A 112 -3.04 7.57 -23.71
CA LEU A 112 -2.43 8.37 -22.65
C LEU A 112 -3.33 9.53 -22.24
N CYS A 113 -4.04 10.14 -23.18
CA CYS A 113 -4.95 11.24 -22.96
C CYS A 113 -6.21 10.88 -22.13
N GLN A 114 -6.44 9.61 -21.85
CA GLN A 114 -7.49 9.20 -20.91
C GLN A 114 -7.15 9.55 -19.45
N ASP A 115 -5.87 9.79 -19.16
CA ASP A 115 -5.47 10.31 -17.85
C ASP A 115 -5.68 11.84 -17.80
N GLU A 116 -6.37 12.32 -16.75
CA GLU A 116 -6.66 13.76 -16.60
C GLU A 116 -5.40 14.62 -16.53
N ARG A 117 -4.30 14.08 -15.99
CA ARG A 117 -3.01 14.78 -15.89
C ARG A 117 -2.36 14.94 -17.26
N VAL A 118 -2.38 13.88 -18.07
CA VAL A 118 -1.84 13.91 -19.44
C VAL A 118 -2.69 14.83 -20.30
N PHE A 119 -4.02 14.72 -20.22
CA PHE A 119 -4.94 15.60 -20.93
C PHE A 119 -4.69 17.08 -20.61
N GLY A 120 -4.52 17.40 -19.32
CA GLY A 120 -4.20 18.75 -18.86
C GLY A 120 -2.85 19.24 -19.37
N ALA A 121 -1.81 18.40 -19.31
CA ALA A 121 -0.47 18.73 -19.80
C ALA A 121 -0.45 18.97 -21.31
N MET A 122 -1.09 18.12 -22.09
CA MET A 122 -1.20 18.25 -23.55
C MET A 122 -1.90 19.56 -23.94
N ARG A 123 -2.97 19.92 -23.23
CA ARG A 123 -3.67 21.20 -23.43
C ARG A 123 -2.77 22.40 -23.12
N MET A 124 -2.00 22.35 -22.01
CA MET A 124 -1.06 23.42 -21.65
C MET A 124 0.10 23.54 -22.63
N ALA A 125 0.53 22.43 -23.23
CA ALA A 125 1.59 22.41 -24.24
C ALA A 125 1.12 22.89 -25.62
N GLY A 126 -0.17 23.22 -25.82
CA GLY A 126 -0.71 23.60 -27.12
C GLY A 126 -0.84 22.43 -28.12
N THR A 127 -0.69 21.19 -27.65
CA THR A 127 -0.84 19.98 -28.47
C THR A 127 -2.04 19.18 -27.93
N PRO A 128 -3.28 19.50 -28.34
CA PRO A 128 -4.46 18.91 -27.79
C PRO A 128 -4.55 17.43 -28.08
N CYS A 129 -5.16 16.69 -27.17
CA CYS A 129 -5.42 15.27 -27.30
C CYS A 129 -6.32 14.98 -28.53
N PRO A 130 -6.06 13.91 -29.28
CA PRO A 130 -6.91 13.49 -30.40
C PRO A 130 -8.35 13.22 -29.94
N TYR A 131 -9.34 13.56 -30.76
CA TYR A 131 -10.75 13.32 -30.51
C TYR A 131 -11.45 12.83 -31.78
N MET A 132 -11.95 11.61 -31.78
CA MET A 132 -12.69 11.01 -32.92
C MET A 132 -12.06 11.28 -34.28
N GLY A 133 -10.76 10.99 -34.42
CA GLY A 133 -10.00 11.21 -35.67
C GLY A 133 -9.54 12.66 -35.92
N LYS A 134 -9.98 13.61 -35.10
CA LYS A 134 -9.53 15.01 -35.19
C LYS A 134 -8.26 15.19 -34.37
N ILE A 135 -7.34 15.99 -34.89
CA ILE A 135 -6.06 16.35 -34.27
C ILE A 135 -5.84 17.84 -34.34
N GLY A 136 -4.95 18.38 -33.49
CA GLY A 136 -4.62 19.80 -33.50
C GLY A 136 -5.81 20.69 -33.12
N GLU A 137 -6.01 21.78 -33.85
CA GLU A 137 -7.01 22.79 -33.55
C GLU A 137 -8.45 22.25 -33.63
N GLU A 138 -8.73 21.37 -34.59
CA GLU A 138 -10.04 20.73 -34.72
C GLU A 138 -10.39 19.88 -33.51
N ALA A 139 -9.39 19.20 -32.93
CA ALA A 139 -9.59 18.44 -31.68
C ALA A 139 -9.87 19.38 -30.49
N THR A 140 -9.22 20.57 -30.47
CA THR A 140 -9.50 21.58 -29.43
C THR A 140 -10.95 22.03 -29.46
N VAL A 141 -11.45 22.37 -30.68
CA VAL A 141 -12.86 22.75 -30.84
C VAL A 141 -13.79 21.63 -30.46
N ALA A 142 -13.51 20.38 -30.87
CA ALA A 142 -14.32 19.23 -30.50
C ALA A 142 -14.36 19.00 -29.00
N TRP A 143 -13.22 19.13 -28.30
CA TRP A 143 -13.17 19.04 -26.84
C TRP A 143 -13.86 20.19 -26.12
N THR A 144 -13.96 21.37 -26.71
CA THR A 144 -14.73 22.49 -26.13
C THR A 144 -16.22 22.29 -26.28
N THR A 145 -16.65 21.64 -27.36
CA THR A 145 -18.06 21.31 -27.61
C THR A 145 -18.53 20.14 -26.75
N ASN A 146 -17.67 19.09 -26.57
CA ASN A 146 -18.02 17.86 -25.86
C ASN A 146 -17.37 17.81 -24.48
N VAL A 147 -17.69 18.75 -23.63
CA VAL A 147 -17.09 18.91 -22.29
C VAL A 147 -17.29 17.69 -21.41
N THR A 148 -18.44 17.03 -21.51
CA THR A 148 -18.79 15.87 -20.69
C THR A 148 -17.90 14.65 -20.94
N GLU A 149 -17.30 14.56 -22.10
CA GLU A 149 -16.42 13.44 -22.46
C GLU A 149 -14.96 13.67 -22.09
N ARG A 150 -14.62 14.86 -21.60
CA ARG A 150 -13.23 15.15 -21.15
C ARG A 150 -12.85 14.28 -19.95
N PRO A 151 -11.64 13.74 -19.92
CA PRO A 151 -11.13 13.02 -18.74
C PRO A 151 -11.14 13.88 -17.46
N THR A 152 -10.96 15.20 -17.61
CA THR A 152 -10.97 16.16 -16.49
C THR A 152 -12.38 16.52 -16.00
N TYR A 153 -13.43 16.13 -16.72
CA TYR A 153 -14.80 16.56 -16.42
C TYR A 153 -15.25 16.30 -14.97
N LYS A 154 -14.92 15.12 -14.44
CA LYS A 154 -15.28 14.76 -13.05
C LYS A 154 -14.53 15.62 -12.03
N ALA A 155 -13.25 15.91 -12.30
CA ALA A 155 -12.42 16.77 -11.46
C ALA A 155 -12.91 18.22 -11.52
N ASP A 156 -13.18 18.73 -12.72
CA ASP A 156 -13.71 20.08 -12.97
C ASP A 156 -15.07 20.27 -12.29
N LEU A 157 -15.98 19.29 -12.43
CA LEU A 157 -17.29 19.30 -11.76
C LEU A 157 -17.13 19.34 -10.23
N LYS A 158 -16.23 18.51 -9.69
CA LYS A 158 -15.98 18.46 -8.24
C LYS A 158 -15.39 19.77 -7.73
N ALA A 159 -14.44 20.34 -8.45
CA ALA A 159 -13.84 21.64 -8.13
C ALA A 159 -14.89 22.76 -8.18
N PHE A 160 -15.68 22.80 -9.25
CA PHE A 160 -16.77 23.79 -9.39
C PHE A 160 -17.78 23.68 -8.26
N VAL A 161 -18.28 22.48 -7.96
CA VAL A 161 -19.24 22.26 -6.88
C VAL A 161 -18.66 22.70 -5.53
N ARG A 162 -17.39 22.41 -5.25
CA ARG A 162 -16.71 22.83 -4.02
C ARG A 162 -16.67 24.36 -3.87
N THR A 163 -16.40 25.07 -4.96
CA THR A 163 -16.33 26.53 -4.96
C THR A 163 -17.74 27.13 -4.90
N CYS A 164 -18.66 26.62 -5.72
CA CYS A 164 -20.03 27.09 -5.80
C CYS A 164 -20.78 26.94 -4.46
N THR A 165 -20.59 25.82 -3.75
CA THR A 165 -21.23 25.59 -2.45
C THR A 165 -20.71 26.54 -1.35
N LYS A 166 -19.50 27.08 -1.51
CA LYS A 166 -18.96 28.10 -0.61
C LYS A 166 -19.54 29.48 -0.88
N THR A 167 -19.98 29.73 -2.11
CA THR A 167 -20.57 31.02 -2.53
C THR A 167 -22.00 31.13 -2.00
N ARG A 168 -22.33 32.28 -1.41
CA ARG A 168 -23.70 32.61 -0.99
C ARG A 168 -24.50 33.13 -2.19
N ASN A 169 -25.76 32.76 -2.27
CA ASN A 169 -26.68 33.39 -3.24
C ASN A 169 -27.01 34.85 -2.80
N GLY A 170 -27.74 35.59 -3.65
CA GLY A 170 -28.15 36.96 -3.35
C GLY A 170 -29.00 37.11 -2.06
N LYS A 171 -29.50 36.00 -1.49
CA LYS A 171 -30.18 35.93 -0.19
C LYS A 171 -29.29 35.54 0.97
N GLY A 172 -27.98 35.47 0.77
CA GLY A 172 -27.01 35.11 1.81
C GLY A 172 -26.97 33.62 2.18
N ILE A 173 -27.70 32.77 1.48
CA ILE A 173 -27.81 31.32 1.72
C ILE A 173 -26.78 30.58 0.85
N LYS A 174 -26.07 29.62 1.43
CA LYS A 174 -25.14 28.76 0.66
C LYS A 174 -25.90 27.94 -0.38
N LYS A 175 -25.37 27.89 -1.62
CA LYS A 175 -25.96 27.07 -2.68
C LYS A 175 -25.84 25.59 -2.36
N SER A 176 -26.88 24.80 -2.69
CA SER A 176 -26.83 23.36 -2.53
C SER A 176 -25.94 22.71 -3.59
N SER A 177 -25.35 21.55 -3.27
CA SER A 177 -24.54 20.78 -4.22
C SER A 177 -25.33 20.42 -5.49
N ARG A 178 -26.63 20.13 -5.37
CA ARG A 178 -27.50 19.82 -6.50
C ARG A 178 -27.68 21.02 -7.43
N THR A 179 -27.87 22.22 -6.87
CA THR A 179 -27.97 23.46 -7.65
C THR A 179 -26.66 23.76 -8.38
N CYS A 180 -25.52 23.62 -7.70
CA CYS A 180 -24.22 23.83 -8.30
C CYS A 180 -23.92 22.86 -9.45
N LYS A 181 -24.32 21.60 -9.33
CA LYS A 181 -24.19 20.63 -10.43
C LYS A 181 -25.02 21.05 -11.65
N LYS A 182 -26.26 21.48 -11.44
CA LYS A 182 -27.12 21.98 -12.53
C LYS A 182 -26.50 23.21 -13.23
N GLU A 183 -25.96 24.16 -12.45
CA GLU A 183 -25.28 25.32 -13.00
C GLU A 183 -24.04 24.94 -13.82
N PHE A 184 -23.28 23.94 -13.37
CA PHE A 184 -22.13 23.47 -14.14
C PHE A 184 -22.54 22.88 -15.48
N HIS A 185 -23.57 22.02 -15.52
CA HIS A 185 -24.08 21.44 -16.75
C HIS A 185 -24.65 22.50 -17.69
N SER A 186 -25.37 23.49 -17.18
CA SER A 186 -25.90 24.60 -18.00
C SER A 186 -24.84 25.49 -18.61
N LYS A 187 -23.66 25.58 -18.00
CA LYS A 187 -22.54 26.39 -18.53
C LYS A 187 -21.66 25.64 -19.53
N ASN A 188 -21.66 24.32 -19.49
CA ASN A 188 -20.73 23.46 -20.23
C ASN A 188 -21.44 22.43 -21.12
N GLY A 189 -22.74 22.45 -21.25
CA GLY A 189 -23.59 21.69 -22.17
C GLY A 189 -24.35 22.65 -23.06
#